data_dabf63c9ea46d9ff7ac099b493d9667e
#
_entry.id   dabf63c9ea46d9ff7ac099b493d9667e
#
_cell.length_a   1.000
_cell.length_b   1.000
_cell.length_c   1.000
_cell.angle_alpha   90.00
_cell.angle_beta   90.00
_cell.angle_gamma   90.00
#
_symmetry.space_group_name_H-M   'P 1'
#
loop_
_entity.id
_entity.type
_entity.pdbx_description
1 polymer ?
#
loop_
_entity_poly.entity_id
_entity_poly.type
_entity_poly.pdbx_seq_one_letter_code
_entity_poly.pdbx_strand_id
1 'polypeptide(L)'
;ITYNAAVLHGQGITTAINSDDAEMARRLNQEAAKSVKYGGVSEEEALKFVTLNPAKLLHIDHMTGSIKVGKDADIVVWDENPLSMNAQATRTYVEGECLYSLSLDKELREAIRLERARLTKKMIASGSNKPPGKLRVPSEAIRTHYHCDTVTEENN
;
A
#
# COMPACT_ATOMS: atom_id res chain seq x y z
N ILE A 1 4.97 16.43 9.66
CA ILE A 1 6.11 17.38 9.57
C ILE A 1 7.08 16.80 8.55
N THR A 2 7.27 17.47 7.41
CA THR A 2 8.00 16.98 6.24
C THR A 2 9.50 16.70 6.48
N TYR A 3 10.09 17.32 7.50
CA TYR A 3 11.53 17.19 7.82
C TYR A 3 11.85 16.13 8.87
N ASN A 4 10.85 15.55 9.52
CA ASN A 4 11.08 14.73 10.72
C ASN A 4 12.01 13.54 10.44
N ALA A 5 11.76 12.80 9.36
CA ALA A 5 12.57 11.65 8.99
C ALA A 5 14.03 12.05 8.66
N ALA A 6 14.22 13.18 7.98
CA ALA A 6 15.55 13.69 7.65
C ALA A 6 16.33 14.13 8.89
N VAL A 7 15.67 14.78 9.86
CA VAL A 7 16.29 15.20 11.13
C VAL A 7 16.74 13.98 11.93
N LEU A 8 15.88 12.98 12.09
CA LEU A 8 16.22 11.76 12.82
C LEU A 8 17.36 11.00 12.13
N HIS A 9 17.30 10.87 10.82
CA HIS A 9 18.36 10.25 10.02
C HIS A 9 19.70 11.00 10.20
N GLY A 10 19.69 12.32 10.17
CA GLY A 10 20.88 13.15 10.37
C GLY A 10 21.52 12.99 11.76
N GLN A 11 20.77 12.51 12.75
CA GLN A 11 21.27 12.17 14.09
C GLN A 11 21.72 10.70 14.18
N GLY A 12 21.78 9.97 13.06
CA GLY A 12 22.19 8.56 13.03
C GLY A 12 21.13 7.57 13.55
N ILE A 13 19.87 8.03 13.70
CA ILE A 13 18.77 7.17 14.17
C ILE A 13 18.21 6.39 12.99
N THR A 14 18.06 5.06 13.13
CA THR A 14 17.37 4.24 12.14
C THR A 14 15.91 4.67 12.06
N THR A 15 15.54 5.26 10.93
CA THR A 15 14.24 5.88 10.72
C THR A 15 13.46 5.09 9.67
N ALA A 16 12.18 4.82 9.94
CA ALA A 16 11.23 4.26 8.99
C ALA A 16 10.01 5.17 8.87
N ILE A 17 9.37 5.15 7.70
CA ILE A 17 8.12 5.87 7.42
C ILE A 17 6.97 4.87 7.45
N ASN A 18 5.97 5.18 8.26
CA ASN A 18 4.72 4.44 8.36
C ASN A 18 3.55 5.33 7.93
N SER A 19 2.45 4.76 7.49
CA SER A 19 1.30 5.51 6.97
C SER A 19 0.14 5.49 7.89
N ASP A 20 -0.13 4.83 8.88
CA ASP A 20 -1.39 4.75 9.65
C ASP A 20 -2.71 4.89 8.83
N ASP A 21 -2.61 5.04 7.51
CA ASP A 21 -3.72 5.29 6.58
C ASP A 21 -3.60 4.41 5.34
N ALA A 22 -4.72 3.76 4.96
CA ALA A 22 -4.80 2.85 3.82
C ALA A 22 -4.47 3.54 2.47
N GLU A 23 -4.82 4.82 2.31
CA GLU A 23 -4.52 5.58 1.09
C GLU A 23 -3.03 5.95 1.01
N MET A 24 -2.45 6.35 2.14
CA MET A 24 -1.04 6.72 2.21
C MET A 24 -0.14 5.47 2.06
N ALA A 25 -0.58 4.31 2.56
CA ALA A 25 0.15 3.05 2.44
C ALA A 25 0.51 2.70 0.99
N ARG A 26 -0.34 3.07 0.04
CA ARG A 26 -0.09 2.86 -1.41
C ARG A 26 0.99 3.77 -1.99
N ARG A 27 1.41 4.80 -1.27
CA ARG A 27 2.29 5.88 -1.75
C ARG A 27 3.47 6.12 -0.83
N LEU A 28 3.90 5.10 -0.08
CA LEU A 28 5.04 5.22 0.83
C LEU A 28 6.33 5.65 0.14
N ASN A 29 6.52 5.28 -1.12
CA ASN A 29 7.62 5.75 -1.96
C ASN A 29 7.59 7.28 -2.13
N GLN A 30 6.39 7.88 -2.29
CA GLN A 30 6.24 9.33 -2.39
C GLN A 30 6.44 10.02 -1.03
N GLU A 31 6.06 9.37 0.07
CA GLU A 31 6.38 9.87 1.41
C GLU A 31 7.89 9.88 1.65
N ALA A 32 8.60 8.84 1.22
CA ALA A 32 10.06 8.80 1.25
C ALA A 32 10.68 9.93 0.41
N ALA A 33 10.14 10.20 -0.78
CA ALA A 33 10.59 11.27 -1.67
C ALA A 33 10.54 12.67 -1.02
N LYS A 34 9.64 12.91 -0.07
CA LYS A 34 9.58 14.16 0.70
C LYS A 34 10.87 14.41 1.50
N SER A 35 11.50 13.34 2.00
CA SER A 35 12.76 13.43 2.73
C SER A 35 13.92 13.88 1.82
N VAL A 36 13.90 13.47 0.56
CA VAL A 36 14.85 13.98 -0.46
C VAL A 36 14.59 15.45 -0.73
N LYS A 37 13.35 15.78 -1.11
CA LYS A 37 12.98 17.13 -1.57
C LYS A 37 13.16 18.20 -0.51
N TYR A 38 12.76 17.91 0.70
CA TYR A 38 12.71 18.90 1.79
C TYR A 38 13.85 18.74 2.78
N GLY A 39 14.35 17.52 2.99
CA GLY A 39 15.36 17.21 3.99
C GLY A 39 16.78 17.03 3.44
N GLY A 40 16.95 17.02 2.11
CA GLY A 40 18.27 16.84 1.48
C GLY A 40 18.86 15.43 1.67
N VAL A 41 18.04 14.45 2.04
CA VAL A 41 18.46 13.05 2.16
C VAL A 41 18.73 12.50 0.75
N SER A 42 19.72 11.63 0.57
CA SER A 42 19.96 10.97 -0.71
C SER A 42 18.79 10.06 -1.09
N GLU A 43 18.56 9.86 -2.38
CA GLU A 43 17.49 8.97 -2.87
C GLU A 43 17.65 7.54 -2.34
N GLU A 44 18.89 7.04 -2.27
CA GLU A 44 19.18 5.72 -1.74
C GLU A 44 18.78 5.60 -0.26
N GLU A 45 19.12 6.57 0.58
CA GLU A 45 18.76 6.56 2.00
C GLU A 45 17.24 6.74 2.18
N ALA A 46 16.61 7.57 1.37
CA ALA A 46 15.16 7.76 1.41
C ALA A 46 14.40 6.47 1.07
N LEU A 47 14.87 5.69 0.09
CA LEU A 47 14.28 4.37 -0.20
C LEU A 47 14.44 3.40 0.97
N LYS A 48 15.52 3.46 1.73
CA LYS A 48 15.70 2.62 2.92
C LYS A 48 14.68 2.92 4.01
N PHE A 49 14.14 4.14 4.08
CA PHE A 49 13.08 4.49 5.06
C PHE A 49 11.80 3.69 4.88
N VAL A 50 11.55 3.14 3.70
CA VAL A 50 10.34 2.37 3.38
C VAL A 50 10.64 0.92 2.99
N THR A 51 11.90 0.50 3.07
CA THR A 51 12.33 -0.86 2.72
C THR A 51 13.20 -1.49 3.81
N LEU A 52 14.49 -1.23 3.80
CA LEU A 52 15.46 -1.87 4.69
C LEU A 52 15.31 -1.43 6.16
N ASN A 53 15.02 -0.16 6.42
CA ASN A 53 14.94 0.33 7.78
C ASN A 53 13.73 -0.24 8.56
N PRO A 54 12.52 -0.33 7.98
CA PRO A 54 11.43 -1.07 8.61
C PRO A 54 11.81 -2.51 8.94
N ALA A 55 12.47 -3.21 8.01
CA ALA A 55 12.92 -4.58 8.23
C ALA A 55 13.93 -4.68 9.40
N LYS A 56 14.86 -3.73 9.51
CA LYS A 56 15.79 -3.66 10.65
C LYS A 56 15.07 -3.41 11.98
N LEU A 57 14.12 -2.48 12.01
CA LEU A 57 13.34 -2.17 13.22
C LEU A 57 12.49 -3.35 13.70
N LEU A 58 12.04 -4.18 12.75
CA LEU A 58 11.30 -5.41 13.03
C LEU A 58 12.20 -6.64 13.24
N HIS A 59 13.53 -6.50 13.11
CA HIS A 59 14.53 -7.58 13.21
C HIS A 59 14.35 -8.71 12.17
N ILE A 60 13.79 -8.39 10.99
CA ILE A 60 13.60 -9.30 9.86
C ILE A 60 14.46 -8.94 8.64
N ASP A 61 15.42 -8.06 8.80
CA ASP A 61 16.30 -7.61 7.72
C ASP A 61 17.24 -8.71 7.16
N HIS A 62 17.34 -9.84 7.85
CA HIS A 62 17.97 -11.05 7.34
C HIS A 62 17.13 -11.78 6.29
N MET A 63 15.79 -11.59 6.29
CA MET A 63 14.84 -12.21 5.36
C MET A 63 14.43 -11.28 4.23
N THR A 64 14.15 -10.00 4.51
CA THR A 64 13.57 -9.07 3.56
C THR A 64 14.19 -7.66 3.62
N GLY A 65 13.58 -6.67 2.98
CA GLY A 65 13.95 -5.25 3.02
C GLY A 65 15.10 -4.84 2.10
N SER A 66 15.77 -5.78 1.44
CA SER A 66 16.82 -5.49 0.46
C SER A 66 17.02 -6.65 -0.52
N ILE A 67 17.44 -6.34 -1.73
CA ILE A 67 17.71 -7.35 -2.76
C ILE A 67 19.09 -7.96 -2.49
N LYS A 68 19.12 -9.18 -1.98
CA LYS A 68 20.33 -9.98 -1.74
C LYS A 68 20.03 -11.46 -1.95
N VAL A 69 21.05 -12.22 -2.37
CA VAL A 69 20.95 -13.67 -2.47
C VAL A 69 20.62 -14.26 -1.09
N GLY A 70 19.64 -15.14 -1.04
CA GLY A 70 19.18 -15.79 0.19
C GLY A 70 18.08 -15.05 0.96
N LYS A 71 17.59 -13.93 0.43
CA LYS A 71 16.41 -13.25 0.96
C LYS A 71 15.18 -13.54 0.12
N ASP A 72 14.02 -13.31 0.71
CA ASP A 72 12.73 -13.41 0.05
C ASP A 72 12.68 -12.45 -1.15
N ALA A 73 12.14 -12.95 -2.26
CA ALA A 73 12.08 -12.18 -3.49
C ALA A 73 10.82 -11.29 -3.53
N ASP A 74 10.75 -10.36 -2.56
CA ASP A 74 9.74 -9.31 -2.48
C ASP A 74 10.22 -8.09 -3.28
N ILE A 75 9.83 -8.03 -4.55
CA ILE A 75 10.41 -7.08 -5.51
C ILE A 75 9.30 -6.34 -6.25
N VAL A 76 9.47 -5.02 -6.36
CA VAL A 76 8.62 -4.19 -7.22
C VAL A 76 9.45 -3.65 -8.38
N VAL A 77 8.96 -3.85 -9.59
CA VAL A 77 9.56 -3.30 -10.81
C VAL A 77 8.79 -2.06 -11.22
N TRP A 78 9.51 -0.97 -11.41
CA TRP A 78 8.98 0.35 -11.77
C TRP A 78 9.39 0.71 -13.20
N ASP A 79 8.60 1.56 -13.87
CA ASP A 79 8.92 2.12 -15.18
C ASP A 79 9.91 3.29 -15.09
N GLU A 80 9.95 3.99 -13.95
CA GLU A 80 10.84 5.11 -13.65
C GLU A 80 11.39 4.99 -12.22
N ASN A 81 12.15 6.01 -11.77
CA ASN A 81 12.61 6.11 -10.40
C ASN A 81 11.41 6.06 -9.42
N PRO A 82 11.36 5.09 -8.49
CA PRO A 82 10.23 4.92 -7.57
C PRO A 82 9.91 6.14 -6.71
N LEU A 83 10.85 7.07 -6.53
CA LEU A 83 10.62 8.33 -5.81
C LEU A 83 9.95 9.41 -6.69
N SER A 84 9.80 9.17 -8.00
CA SER A 84 9.05 10.05 -8.89
C SER A 84 7.54 9.93 -8.64
N MET A 85 6.84 11.07 -8.72
CA MET A 85 5.36 11.08 -8.66
C MET A 85 4.71 10.40 -9.88
N ASN A 86 5.44 10.30 -10.99
CA ASN A 86 4.98 9.70 -12.24
C ASN A 86 5.29 8.20 -12.32
N ALA A 87 6.17 7.70 -11.44
CA ALA A 87 6.58 6.29 -11.43
C ALA A 87 5.38 5.37 -11.20
N GLN A 88 5.28 4.35 -12.03
CA GLN A 88 4.25 3.32 -11.96
C GLN A 88 4.88 1.95 -11.73
N ALA A 89 4.37 1.21 -10.74
CA ALA A 89 4.73 -0.19 -10.58
C ALA A 89 4.21 -1.00 -11.76
N THR A 90 5.10 -1.68 -12.47
CA THR A 90 4.76 -2.51 -13.64
C THR A 90 4.59 -3.98 -13.26
N ARG A 91 5.33 -4.45 -12.25
CA ARG A 91 5.21 -5.80 -11.69
C ARG A 91 5.50 -5.78 -10.20
N THR A 92 4.84 -6.68 -9.47
CA THR A 92 5.11 -6.92 -8.05
C THR A 92 5.26 -8.42 -7.82
N TYR A 93 6.35 -8.78 -7.20
CA TYR A 93 6.66 -10.15 -6.80
C TYR A 93 6.63 -10.26 -5.28
N VAL A 94 6.06 -11.32 -4.76
CA VAL A 94 6.09 -11.69 -3.34
C VAL A 94 6.57 -13.13 -3.26
N GLU A 95 7.60 -13.39 -2.49
CA GLU A 95 8.25 -14.71 -2.42
C GLU A 95 8.64 -15.28 -3.79
N GLY A 96 8.92 -14.40 -4.76
CA GLY A 96 9.28 -14.78 -6.13
C GLY A 96 8.09 -15.03 -7.06
N GLU A 97 6.85 -15.05 -6.56
CA GLU A 97 5.65 -15.17 -7.36
C GLU A 97 5.18 -13.79 -7.86
N CYS A 98 4.87 -13.67 -9.15
CA CYS A 98 4.36 -12.44 -9.74
C CYS A 98 2.86 -12.27 -9.40
N LEU A 99 2.55 -11.54 -8.35
CA LEU A 99 1.18 -11.29 -7.92
C LEU A 99 0.49 -10.13 -8.65
N TYR A 100 1.26 -9.22 -9.22
CA TYR A 100 0.74 -8.10 -9.98
C TYR A 100 1.54 -7.89 -11.27
N SER A 101 0.83 -7.67 -12.35
CA SER A 101 1.38 -7.22 -13.64
C SER A 101 0.45 -6.21 -14.25
N LEU A 102 0.98 -5.06 -14.64
CA LEU A 102 0.20 -3.97 -15.26
C LEU A 102 -0.51 -4.41 -16.54
N SER A 103 0.10 -5.29 -17.33
CA SER A 103 -0.54 -5.84 -18.55
C SER A 103 -1.74 -6.71 -18.21
N LEU A 104 -1.58 -7.64 -17.28
CA LEU A 104 -2.66 -8.52 -16.82
C LEU A 104 -3.79 -7.72 -16.14
N ASP A 105 -3.46 -6.69 -15.34
CA ASP A 105 -4.45 -5.83 -14.71
C ASP A 105 -5.31 -5.10 -15.77
N LYS A 106 -4.71 -4.61 -16.84
CA LYS A 106 -5.45 -3.99 -17.94
C LYS A 106 -6.43 -4.96 -18.64
N GLU A 107 -6.00 -6.19 -18.87
CA GLU A 107 -6.85 -7.23 -19.44
C GLU A 107 -8.01 -7.60 -18.51
N LEU A 108 -7.71 -7.77 -17.21
CA LEU A 108 -8.71 -8.09 -16.20
C LEU A 108 -9.72 -6.95 -16.02
N ARG A 109 -9.29 -5.70 -16.04
CA ARG A 109 -10.20 -4.54 -15.96
C ARG A 109 -11.17 -4.51 -17.13
N GLU A 110 -10.71 -4.81 -18.34
CA GLU A 110 -11.59 -4.88 -19.50
C GLU A 110 -12.59 -6.04 -19.37
N ALA A 111 -12.15 -7.22 -18.97
CA ALA A 111 -13.03 -8.36 -18.72
C ALA A 111 -14.09 -8.04 -17.65
N ILE A 112 -13.69 -7.41 -16.56
CA ILE A 112 -14.58 -6.96 -15.47
C ILE A 112 -15.59 -5.93 -16.01
N ARG A 113 -15.17 -4.99 -16.85
CA ARG A 113 -16.04 -3.98 -17.46
C ARG A 113 -17.12 -4.64 -18.31
N LEU A 114 -16.74 -5.60 -19.14
CA LEU A 114 -17.67 -6.33 -20.00
C LEU A 114 -18.66 -7.16 -19.19
N GLU A 115 -18.18 -7.88 -18.19
CA GLU A 115 -19.03 -8.71 -17.34
C GLU A 115 -20.00 -7.84 -16.50
N ARG A 116 -19.52 -6.72 -15.96
CA ARG A 116 -20.40 -5.76 -15.26
C ARG A 116 -21.51 -5.25 -16.19
N ALA A 117 -21.19 -4.90 -17.43
CA ALA A 117 -22.19 -4.47 -18.40
C ALA A 117 -23.20 -5.59 -18.72
N ARG A 118 -22.76 -6.84 -18.84
CA ARG A 118 -23.60 -8.02 -19.06
C ARG A 118 -24.56 -8.22 -17.87
N LEU A 119 -24.04 -8.19 -16.65
CA LEU A 119 -24.84 -8.36 -15.42
C LEU A 119 -25.86 -7.23 -15.26
N THR A 120 -25.46 -5.99 -15.52
CA THR A 120 -26.35 -4.83 -15.45
C THR A 120 -27.51 -4.97 -16.44
N LYS A 121 -27.23 -5.38 -17.69
CA LYS A 121 -28.29 -5.66 -18.68
C LYS A 121 -29.25 -6.76 -18.21
N LYS A 122 -28.71 -7.83 -17.62
CA LYS A 122 -29.51 -8.93 -17.07
C LYS A 122 -30.41 -8.45 -15.91
N MET A 123 -29.89 -7.61 -15.04
CA MET A 123 -30.68 -7.03 -13.94
C MET A 123 -31.82 -6.15 -14.44
N ILE A 124 -31.55 -5.29 -15.41
CA ILE A 124 -32.58 -4.42 -16.02
C ILE A 124 -33.66 -5.28 -16.70
N ALA A 125 -33.28 -6.31 -17.47
CA ALA A 125 -34.19 -7.19 -18.16
C ALA A 125 -35.06 -8.03 -17.22
N SER A 126 -34.57 -8.34 -16.00
CA SER A 126 -35.33 -9.11 -15.01
C SER A 126 -36.48 -8.32 -14.36
N GLY A 127 -36.61 -7.01 -14.65
CA GLY A 127 -37.71 -6.18 -14.15
C GLY A 127 -37.73 -6.00 -12.63
N SER A 128 -36.65 -6.32 -11.97
CA SER A 128 -36.52 -6.22 -10.51
C SER A 128 -36.35 -4.75 -10.10
N ASN A 129 -37.43 -3.97 -10.21
CA ASN A 129 -37.56 -2.62 -9.66
C ASN A 129 -37.67 -2.60 -8.11
N LYS A 130 -37.40 -3.72 -7.45
CA LYS A 130 -37.27 -3.69 -6.00
C LYS A 130 -35.98 -2.97 -5.65
N PRO A 131 -36.04 -1.88 -4.87
CA PRO A 131 -34.83 -1.30 -4.30
C PRO A 131 -34.07 -2.43 -3.61
N PRO A 132 -32.73 -2.44 -3.69
CA PRO A 132 -31.95 -3.47 -3.03
C PRO A 132 -32.43 -3.55 -1.58
N GLY A 133 -33.00 -4.70 -1.21
CA GLY A 133 -33.42 -4.91 0.17
C GLY A 133 -32.24 -4.55 1.05
N LYS A 134 -32.45 -3.79 2.12
CA LYS A 134 -31.39 -3.50 3.08
C LYS A 134 -30.68 -4.81 3.38
N LEU A 135 -29.42 -4.92 2.98
CA LEU A 135 -28.59 -6.06 3.36
C LEU A 135 -28.68 -6.15 4.89
N ARG A 136 -29.39 -7.11 5.41
CA ARG A 136 -29.33 -7.41 6.83
C ARG A 136 -27.96 -8.07 7.06
N VAL A 137 -26.97 -7.23 7.34
CA VAL A 137 -25.71 -7.73 7.88
C VAL A 137 -26.08 -8.27 9.27
N PRO A 138 -25.86 -9.56 9.56
CA PRO A 138 -26.06 -10.09 10.90
C PRO A 138 -25.29 -9.22 11.89
N SER A 139 -25.93 -8.86 13.01
CA SER A 139 -25.30 -7.99 14.03
C SER A 139 -23.97 -8.55 14.54
N GLU A 140 -23.79 -9.87 14.48
CA GLU A 140 -22.54 -10.57 14.81
C GLU A 140 -21.40 -10.33 13.79
N ALA A 141 -21.71 -9.84 12.58
CA ALA A 141 -20.70 -9.54 11.57
C ALA A 141 -20.16 -8.10 11.66
N ILE A 142 -20.72 -7.28 12.50
CA ILE A 142 -20.19 -5.94 12.78
C ILE A 142 -19.02 -6.10 13.76
N ARG A 143 -17.85 -6.44 13.21
CA ARG A 143 -16.61 -6.28 13.97
C ARG A 143 -16.39 -4.78 14.13
N THR A 144 -16.42 -4.31 15.35
CA THR A 144 -15.99 -2.96 15.70
C THR A 144 -14.52 -2.81 15.28
N HIS A 145 -14.28 -2.06 14.22
CA HIS A 145 -12.92 -1.63 13.91
C HIS A 145 -12.57 -0.55 14.93
N TYR A 146 -11.69 -0.89 15.86
CA TYR A 146 -11.10 0.09 16.76
C TYR A 146 -10.07 0.88 15.95
N HIS A 147 -10.33 2.15 15.72
CA HIS A 147 -9.32 3.12 15.33
C HIS A 147 -8.70 3.70 16.59
N CYS A 148 -7.41 4.03 16.57
CA CYS A 148 -6.71 4.62 17.71
C CYS A 148 -7.43 5.87 18.27
N ASP A 149 -8.15 6.59 17.38
CA ASP A 149 -8.88 7.82 17.71
C ASP A 149 -10.26 7.56 18.39
N THR A 150 -10.69 6.31 18.49
CA THR A 150 -12.01 5.94 19.05
C THR A 150 -11.92 5.30 20.42
N VAL A 151 -10.75 5.25 21.03
CA VAL A 151 -10.58 4.85 22.42
C VAL A 151 -10.97 6.05 23.28
N THR A 152 -12.27 6.30 23.44
CA THR A 152 -12.77 7.20 24.48
C THR A 152 -12.53 6.56 25.84
N GLU A 153 -11.99 7.33 26.77
CA GLU A 153 -11.79 7.01 28.18
C GLU A 153 -13.15 6.86 28.90
N GLU A 154 -14.01 5.95 28.46
CA GLU A 154 -15.22 5.61 29.18
C GLU A 154 -15.13 4.16 29.63
N ASN A 155 -14.41 3.96 30.74
CA ASN A 155 -14.71 2.94 31.74
C ASN A 155 -13.74 3.12 32.93
N ASN A 156 -14.13 4.04 33.81
CA ASN A 156 -13.84 3.99 35.23
C ASN A 156 -15.15 3.84 36.00
#